data_f017dd23fae92a74ecb8f52d4bf309af
#
_entry.id   f017dd23fae92a74ecb8f52d4bf309af
#
_cell.length_a   1.000
_cell.length_b   1.000
_cell.length_c   1.000
_cell.angle_alpha   90.00
_cell.angle_beta   90.00
_cell.angle_gamma   90.00
#
_symmetry.space_group_name_H-M   'P 1'
#
loop_
_entity.id
_entity.type
_entity.pdbx_description
1 polymer ?
#
loop_
_entity_poly.entity_id
_entity_poly.type
_entity_poly.pdbx_seq_one_letter_code
_entity_poly.pdbx_strand_id
1 'polypeptide(L)'
;GWLGHMDQVRSLVDQNGTALIWSPNFSVGVNVFFRLVREAARLLADEPEYGAWAWEIHHDTKKDAPSGTMLKLVEGMKSAGYARPIDISANRAGRHPGTHDIGFDSAADTITLRHAARSREGFARGALKAAQWIVGKQGVFEFSDVLFTKR
;
A
#
# COMPACT_ATOMS: atom_id res chain seq x y z
N GLY A 1 4.86 12.63 12.50
CA GLY A 1 5.14 11.27 12.94
C GLY A 1 6.63 10.91 12.74
N TRP A 2 7.05 9.75 13.21
CA TRP A 2 8.45 9.30 13.23
C TRP A 2 9.11 9.20 11.85
N LEU A 3 8.36 9.05 10.77
CA LEU A 3 8.88 9.03 9.39
C LEU A 3 9.63 10.33 9.03
N GLY A 4 9.27 11.47 9.62
CA GLY A 4 10.04 12.72 9.47
C GLY A 4 11.42 12.69 10.11
N HIS A 5 11.75 11.66 10.90
CA HIS A 5 13.02 11.44 11.59
C HIS A 5 13.77 10.21 11.05
N MET A 6 13.48 9.80 9.81
CA MET A 6 14.03 8.56 9.24
C MET A 6 15.55 8.54 9.24
N ASP A 7 16.22 9.66 8.97
CA ASP A 7 17.68 9.74 8.97
C ASP A 7 18.27 9.50 10.37
N GLN A 8 17.62 10.03 11.42
CA GLN A 8 18.01 9.76 12.80
C GLN A 8 17.80 8.28 13.15
N VAL A 9 16.69 7.69 12.71
CA VAL A 9 16.41 6.25 12.92
C VAL A 9 17.46 5.39 12.24
N ARG A 10 17.83 5.70 10.99
CA ARG A 10 18.89 4.98 10.26
C ARG A 10 20.23 5.08 11.01
N SER A 11 20.61 6.28 11.42
CA SER A 11 21.85 6.50 12.17
C SER A 11 21.90 5.67 13.46
N LEU A 12 20.79 5.65 14.24
CA LEU A 12 20.71 4.86 15.47
C LEU A 12 20.77 3.34 15.21
N VAL A 13 20.10 2.87 14.16
CA VAL A 13 20.12 1.45 13.76
C VAL A 13 21.54 1.03 13.40
N ASP A 14 22.25 1.85 12.60
CA ASP A 14 23.60 1.57 12.13
C ASP A 14 24.60 1.61 13.29
N GLN A 15 24.54 2.63 14.17
CA GLN A 15 25.42 2.78 15.32
C GLN A 15 25.30 1.60 16.32
N ASN A 16 24.11 1.01 16.45
CA ASN A 16 23.87 -0.09 17.38
C ASN A 16 23.96 -1.47 16.72
N GLY A 17 24.30 -1.56 15.43
CA GLY A 17 24.38 -2.84 14.72
C GLY A 17 23.07 -3.63 14.73
N THR A 18 21.93 -2.92 14.79
CA THR A 18 20.60 -3.53 14.88
C THR A 18 19.87 -3.50 13.54
N ALA A 19 18.63 -3.97 13.52
CA ALA A 19 17.78 -3.89 12.34
C ALA A 19 16.39 -3.37 12.69
N LEU A 20 15.80 -2.59 11.79
CA LEU A 20 14.43 -2.13 11.83
C LEU A 20 13.71 -2.53 10.54
N ILE A 21 12.53 -3.10 10.65
CA ILE A 21 11.61 -3.26 9.53
C ILE A 21 10.32 -2.48 9.80
N TRP A 22 9.86 -1.74 8.83
CA TRP A 22 8.66 -0.94 8.94
C TRP A 22 7.75 -1.10 7.72
N SER A 23 6.49 -0.80 7.87
CA SER A 23 5.53 -0.71 6.77
C SER A 23 4.29 0.04 7.24
N PRO A 24 3.63 0.81 6.39
CA PRO A 24 2.29 1.33 6.67
C PRO A 24 1.26 0.20 6.72
N ASN A 25 1.58 -0.97 6.14
CA ASN A 25 0.71 -2.13 6.09
C ASN A 25 1.51 -3.43 5.95
N PHE A 26 1.40 -4.34 6.90
CA PHE A 26 2.10 -5.64 6.89
C PHE A 26 1.32 -6.75 6.16
N SER A 27 0.15 -6.50 5.57
CA SER A 27 -0.54 -7.51 4.77
C SER A 27 0.22 -7.80 3.47
N VAL A 28 0.53 -9.07 3.21
CA VAL A 28 1.11 -9.52 1.94
C VAL A 28 0.21 -9.13 0.78
N GLY A 29 -1.10 -9.40 0.91
CA GLY A 29 -2.09 -9.09 -0.14
C GLY A 29 -2.13 -7.60 -0.48
N VAL A 30 -2.10 -6.70 0.53
CA VAL A 30 -2.08 -5.25 0.30
C VAL A 30 -0.79 -4.82 -0.39
N ASN A 31 0.37 -5.36 -0.02
CA ASN A 31 1.64 -5.00 -0.65
C ASN A 31 1.73 -5.51 -2.11
N VAL A 32 1.19 -6.69 -2.40
CA VAL A 32 1.03 -7.16 -3.79
C VAL A 32 0.08 -6.24 -4.55
N PHE A 33 -1.03 -5.86 -3.93
CA PHE A 33 -2.01 -4.96 -4.52
C PHE A 33 -1.42 -3.58 -4.85
N PHE A 34 -0.58 -3.00 -3.99
CA PHE A 34 0.17 -1.76 -4.31
C PHE A 34 0.99 -1.90 -5.60
N ARG A 35 1.66 -3.03 -5.80
CA ARG A 35 2.45 -3.27 -7.01
C ARG A 35 1.59 -3.42 -8.25
N LEU A 36 0.50 -4.18 -8.15
CA LEU A 36 -0.42 -4.38 -9.27
C LEU A 36 -1.04 -3.06 -9.73
N VAL A 37 -1.53 -2.25 -8.79
CA VAL A 37 -2.11 -0.94 -9.08
C VAL A 37 -1.07 0.01 -9.68
N ARG A 38 0.14 0.05 -9.12
CA ARG A 38 1.23 0.85 -9.67
C ARG A 38 1.58 0.45 -11.09
N GLU A 39 1.65 -0.85 -11.38
CA GLU A 39 1.97 -1.35 -12.72
C GLU A 39 0.83 -1.04 -13.70
N ALA A 40 -0.44 -1.23 -13.31
CA ALA A 40 -1.57 -0.85 -14.15
C ALA A 40 -1.56 0.65 -14.48
N ALA A 41 -1.30 1.50 -13.47
CA ALA A 41 -1.18 2.94 -13.67
C ALA A 41 -0.02 3.32 -14.61
N ARG A 42 1.12 2.61 -14.52
CA ARG A 42 2.26 2.82 -15.43
C ARG A 42 1.93 2.45 -16.86
N LEU A 43 1.25 1.33 -17.08
CA LEU A 43 0.86 0.86 -18.42
C LEU A 43 -0.19 1.78 -19.06
N LEU A 44 -1.05 2.41 -18.26
CA LEU A 44 -2.11 3.31 -18.72
C LEU A 44 -1.71 4.80 -18.66
N ALA A 45 -0.47 5.13 -18.28
CA ALA A 45 -0.02 6.51 -18.15
C ALA A 45 -0.17 7.30 -19.44
N ASP A 46 0.18 6.68 -20.57
CA ASP A 46 0.16 7.28 -21.90
C ASP A 46 -1.15 7.02 -22.69
N GLU A 47 -2.15 6.40 -22.03
CA GLU A 47 -3.47 6.11 -22.63
C GLU A 47 -4.50 7.13 -22.16
N PRO A 48 -4.70 8.26 -22.87
CA PRO A 48 -5.46 9.41 -22.36
C PRO A 48 -6.96 9.16 -22.16
N GLU A 49 -7.52 8.16 -22.83
CA GLU A 49 -8.93 7.79 -22.71
C GLU A 49 -9.27 7.08 -21.39
N TYR A 50 -8.28 6.53 -20.66
CA TYR A 50 -8.54 5.85 -19.40
C TYR A 50 -8.52 6.82 -18.22
N GLY A 51 -9.69 7.22 -17.75
CA GLY A 51 -9.88 7.93 -16.49
C GLY A 51 -9.71 6.99 -15.30
N ALA A 52 -9.28 7.49 -14.13
CA ALA A 52 -9.14 6.66 -12.95
C ALA A 52 -10.05 7.10 -11.81
N TRP A 53 -10.56 6.11 -11.08
CA TRP A 53 -11.29 6.29 -9.84
C TRP A 53 -10.80 5.33 -8.77
N ALA A 54 -11.04 5.66 -7.51
CA ALA A 54 -10.67 4.90 -6.34
C ALA A 54 -11.82 4.88 -5.34
N TRP A 55 -12.10 3.71 -4.77
CA TRP A 55 -13.14 3.55 -3.75
C TRP A 55 -12.64 2.69 -2.61
N GLU A 56 -13.06 3.03 -1.39
CA GLU A 56 -12.79 2.21 -0.22
C GLU A 56 -13.97 2.14 0.74
N ILE A 57 -14.04 1.05 1.50
CA ILE A 57 -14.92 0.93 2.64
C ILE A 57 -14.19 0.32 3.83
N HIS A 58 -14.39 0.90 5.01
CA HIS A 58 -13.91 0.41 6.29
C HIS A 58 -15.02 0.45 7.34
N HIS A 59 -14.73 -0.12 8.52
CA HIS A 59 -15.65 -0.09 9.66
C HIS A 59 -15.98 1.35 10.09
N ASP A 60 -17.13 1.52 10.72
CA ASP A 60 -17.71 2.80 11.13
C ASP A 60 -16.83 3.60 12.12
N THR A 61 -16.04 2.91 12.95
CA THR A 61 -15.13 3.53 13.93
C THR A 61 -13.80 4.03 13.36
N LYS A 62 -13.51 3.79 12.07
CA LYS A 62 -12.27 4.29 11.42
C LYS A 62 -12.40 5.78 11.11
N LYS A 63 -11.52 6.59 11.73
CA LYS A 63 -11.60 8.06 11.70
C LYS A 63 -11.00 8.70 10.45
N ASP A 64 -9.89 8.16 9.95
CA ASP A 64 -9.21 8.68 8.76
C ASP A 64 -9.97 8.28 7.48
N ALA A 65 -10.25 9.25 6.61
CA ALA A 65 -10.86 9.10 5.30
C ALA A 65 -10.29 10.17 4.34
N PRO A 66 -9.65 9.78 3.23
CA PRO A 66 -9.30 8.42 2.83
C PRO A 66 -8.32 7.74 3.79
N SER A 67 -8.28 6.39 3.76
CA SER A 67 -7.33 5.63 4.58
C SER A 67 -5.88 5.84 4.12
N GLY A 68 -4.92 5.62 5.02
CA GLY A 68 -3.49 5.63 4.66
C GLY A 68 -3.15 4.64 3.53
N THR A 69 -3.85 3.51 3.44
CA THR A 69 -3.72 2.54 2.34
C THR A 69 -4.17 3.16 1.01
N MET A 70 -5.31 3.84 0.98
CA MET A 70 -5.81 4.52 -0.21
C MET A 70 -4.86 5.63 -0.66
N LEU A 71 -4.38 6.43 0.27
CA LEU A 71 -3.42 7.51 -0.05
C LEU A 71 -2.14 6.95 -0.66
N LYS A 72 -1.62 5.83 -0.14
CA LYS A 72 -0.44 5.16 -0.70
C LYS A 72 -0.70 4.56 -2.10
N LEU A 73 -1.90 4.03 -2.37
CA LEU A 73 -2.29 3.57 -3.70
C LEU A 73 -2.23 4.71 -4.71
N VAL A 74 -2.87 5.83 -4.39
CA VAL A 74 -2.92 7.02 -5.28
C VAL A 74 -1.53 7.63 -5.48
N GLU A 75 -0.72 7.72 -4.43
CA GLU A 75 0.67 8.16 -4.51
C GLU A 75 1.49 7.23 -5.45
N GLY A 76 1.31 5.91 -5.31
CA GLY A 76 1.94 4.91 -6.16
C GLY A 76 1.56 5.04 -7.63
N MET A 77 0.29 5.34 -7.94
CA MET A 77 -0.19 5.61 -9.30
C MET A 77 0.47 6.87 -9.89
N LYS A 78 0.48 7.96 -9.13
CA LYS A 78 1.14 9.22 -9.55
C LYS A 78 2.63 9.04 -9.76
N SER A 79 3.31 8.35 -8.85
CA SER A 79 4.75 8.05 -8.97
C SER A 79 5.07 7.14 -10.17
N ALA A 80 4.10 6.40 -10.68
CA ALA A 80 4.22 5.57 -11.87
C ALA A 80 3.98 6.34 -13.19
N GLY A 81 3.73 7.65 -13.11
CA GLY A 81 3.51 8.51 -14.28
C GLY A 81 2.03 8.79 -14.61
N TYR A 82 1.08 8.23 -13.85
CA TYR A 82 -0.33 8.52 -14.08
C TYR A 82 -0.68 9.92 -13.54
N ALA A 83 -0.62 10.92 -14.43
CA ALA A 83 -0.76 12.35 -14.07
C ALA A 83 -2.21 12.84 -13.99
N ARG A 84 -3.18 12.09 -14.57
CA ARG A 84 -4.59 12.49 -14.61
C ARG A 84 -5.22 12.52 -13.21
N PRO A 85 -6.31 13.29 -13.01
CA PRO A 85 -7.06 13.26 -11.76
C PRO A 85 -7.54 11.84 -11.40
N ILE A 86 -7.56 11.53 -10.13
CA ILE A 86 -8.09 10.27 -9.58
C ILE A 86 -9.18 10.66 -8.60
N ASP A 87 -10.43 10.34 -8.93
CA ASP A 87 -11.55 10.57 -8.01
C ASP A 87 -11.53 9.54 -6.89
N ILE A 88 -11.68 10.00 -5.65
CA ILE A 88 -11.58 9.13 -4.47
C ILE A 88 -12.87 9.23 -3.67
N SER A 89 -13.52 8.08 -3.42
CA SER A 89 -14.63 7.99 -2.49
C SER A 89 -14.36 6.99 -1.37
N ALA A 90 -14.83 7.32 -0.16
CA ALA A 90 -14.58 6.56 1.04
C ALA A 90 -15.85 6.37 1.87
N ASN A 91 -16.23 5.12 2.11
CA ASN A 91 -17.34 4.77 2.96
C ASN A 91 -16.87 4.28 4.33
N ARG A 92 -17.68 4.56 5.36
CA ARG A 92 -17.50 4.06 6.73
C ARG A 92 -18.82 3.46 7.17
N ALA A 93 -18.88 2.11 7.29
CA ALA A 93 -20.10 1.41 7.64
C ALA A 93 -19.79 0.02 8.22
N GLY A 94 -20.60 -0.39 9.19
CA GLY A 94 -20.56 -1.73 9.76
C GLY A 94 -19.20 -2.14 10.30
N ARG A 95 -18.80 -3.38 10.03
CA ARG A 95 -17.55 -3.99 10.53
C ARG A 95 -16.56 -4.36 9.42
N HIS A 96 -16.58 -3.66 8.30
CA HIS A 96 -15.70 -3.94 7.17
C HIS A 96 -14.22 -3.84 7.58
N PRO A 97 -13.41 -4.90 7.43
CA PRO A 97 -11.98 -4.84 7.76
C PRO A 97 -11.18 -3.92 6.85
N GLY A 98 -11.66 -3.69 5.64
CA GLY A 98 -11.12 -2.83 4.61
C GLY A 98 -11.21 -3.46 3.23
N THR A 99 -11.84 -2.75 2.31
CA THR A 99 -11.87 -3.06 0.87
C THR A 99 -11.42 -1.84 0.10
N HIS A 100 -10.62 -2.05 -0.93
CA HIS A 100 -10.12 -1.01 -1.81
C HIS A 100 -10.29 -1.44 -3.26
N ASP A 101 -10.90 -0.58 -4.05
CA ASP A 101 -11.03 -0.73 -5.50
C ASP A 101 -10.31 0.40 -6.20
N ILE A 102 -9.59 0.06 -7.25
CA ILE A 102 -9.02 1.01 -8.21
C ILE A 102 -9.55 0.64 -9.58
N GLY A 103 -10.20 1.58 -10.23
CA GLY A 103 -10.72 1.42 -11.57
C GLY A 103 -10.03 2.34 -12.56
N PHE A 104 -9.87 1.84 -13.78
CA PHE A 104 -9.49 2.61 -14.96
C PHE A 104 -10.59 2.41 -16.00
N ASP A 105 -11.20 3.47 -16.46
CA ASP A 105 -12.40 3.45 -17.27
C ASP A 105 -12.22 4.22 -18.57
N SER A 106 -12.65 3.63 -19.68
CA SER A 106 -12.70 4.22 -21.00
C SER A 106 -14.09 4.08 -21.61
N ALA A 107 -14.31 4.62 -22.79
CA ALA A 107 -15.55 4.41 -23.52
C ALA A 107 -15.76 2.95 -23.97
N ALA A 108 -14.70 2.16 -24.04
CA ALA A 108 -14.73 0.79 -24.53
C ALA A 108 -14.82 -0.26 -23.41
N ASP A 109 -14.14 -0.03 -22.30
CA ASP A 109 -14.04 -1.01 -21.22
C ASP A 109 -13.64 -0.38 -19.88
N THR A 110 -13.74 -1.18 -18.82
CA THR A 110 -13.28 -0.82 -17.48
C THR A 110 -12.37 -1.91 -16.93
N ILE A 111 -11.22 -1.53 -16.40
CA ILE A 111 -10.32 -2.41 -15.64
C ILE A 111 -10.51 -2.10 -14.16
N THR A 112 -10.89 -3.10 -13.36
CA THR A 112 -11.03 -2.93 -11.91
C THR A 112 -10.10 -3.88 -11.16
N LEU A 113 -9.28 -3.32 -10.28
CA LEU A 113 -8.44 -4.06 -9.35
C LEU A 113 -9.04 -3.94 -7.94
N ARG A 114 -9.30 -5.07 -7.29
CA ARG A 114 -9.90 -5.12 -5.95
C ARG A 114 -9.06 -5.90 -4.97
N HIS A 115 -8.87 -5.32 -3.79
CA HIS A 115 -8.40 -6.00 -2.60
C HIS A 115 -9.44 -5.88 -1.48
N ALA A 116 -9.91 -7.01 -0.96
CA ALA A 116 -10.82 -7.08 0.18
C ALA A 116 -10.20 -7.90 1.31
N ALA A 117 -9.97 -7.27 2.45
CA ALA A 117 -9.56 -7.98 3.66
C ALA A 117 -10.76 -8.75 4.25
N ARG A 118 -10.57 -10.02 4.60
CA ARG A 118 -11.59 -10.84 5.30
C ARG A 118 -11.49 -10.73 6.81
N SER A 119 -10.27 -10.48 7.31
CA SER A 119 -9.96 -10.31 8.73
C SER A 119 -8.65 -9.53 8.89
N ARG A 120 -8.26 -9.27 10.14
CA ARG A 120 -6.95 -8.68 10.46
C ARG A 120 -5.81 -9.71 10.51
N GLU A 121 -6.09 -10.98 10.32
CA GLU A 121 -5.09 -12.06 10.37
C GLU A 121 -3.97 -11.87 9.33
N GLY A 122 -4.29 -11.34 8.14
CA GLY A 122 -3.30 -11.05 7.10
C GLY A 122 -2.20 -10.09 7.56
N PHE A 123 -2.54 -9.10 8.41
CA PHE A 123 -1.54 -8.18 8.99
C PHE A 123 -0.64 -8.89 9.99
N ALA A 124 -1.21 -9.71 10.89
CA ALA A 124 -0.46 -10.47 11.89
C ALA A 124 0.52 -11.46 11.24
N ARG A 125 0.05 -12.21 10.24
CA ARG A 125 0.90 -13.15 9.47
C ARG A 125 2.04 -12.44 8.74
N GLY A 126 1.78 -11.28 8.17
CA GLY A 126 2.81 -10.48 7.52
C GLY A 126 3.84 -9.92 8.50
N ALA A 127 3.40 -9.46 9.67
CA ALA A 127 4.30 -9.02 10.74
C ALA A 127 5.20 -10.16 11.25
N LEU A 128 4.64 -11.35 11.44
CA LEU A 128 5.44 -12.55 11.80
C LEU A 128 6.46 -12.90 10.70
N LYS A 129 6.06 -12.83 9.43
CA LYS A 129 6.99 -13.04 8.30
C LYS A 129 8.12 -12.03 8.30
N ALA A 130 7.82 -10.75 8.57
CA ALA A 130 8.82 -9.70 8.69
C ALA A 130 9.77 -9.95 9.87
N ALA A 131 9.23 -10.34 11.04
CA ALA A 131 10.01 -10.65 12.24
C ALA A 131 10.97 -11.84 12.02
N GLN A 132 10.52 -12.86 11.31
CA GLN A 132 11.38 -14.00 10.96
C GLN A 132 12.47 -13.62 9.95
N TRP A 133 12.12 -12.77 8.97
CA TRP A 133 13.04 -12.38 7.90
C TRP A 133 14.17 -11.46 8.40
N ILE A 134 13.89 -10.61 9.40
CA ILE A 134 14.86 -9.60 9.88
C ILE A 134 15.94 -10.20 10.79
N VAL A 135 15.77 -11.41 11.31
CA VAL A 135 16.74 -12.05 12.19
C VAL A 135 18.11 -12.14 11.53
N GLY A 136 19.15 -11.67 12.22
CA GLY A 136 20.53 -11.65 11.74
C GLY A 136 20.84 -10.61 10.67
N LYS A 137 19.93 -9.69 10.37
CA LYS A 137 20.17 -8.57 9.46
C LYS A 137 20.54 -7.30 10.21
N GLN A 138 21.15 -6.36 9.50
CA GLN A 138 21.46 -5.02 9.99
C GLN A 138 20.93 -3.99 8.97
N GLY A 139 20.41 -2.88 9.48
CA GLY A 139 19.92 -1.77 8.64
C GLY A 139 18.42 -1.54 8.73
N VAL A 140 17.90 -0.62 7.93
CA VAL A 140 16.48 -0.23 7.90
C VAL A 140 15.85 -0.75 6.61
N PHE A 141 14.78 -1.52 6.76
CA PHE A 141 14.08 -2.21 5.68
C PHE A 141 12.60 -1.83 5.63
N GLU A 142 12.01 -1.90 4.44
CA GLU A 142 10.56 -1.92 4.27
C GLU A 142 10.02 -3.35 4.15
N PHE A 143 8.76 -3.56 4.47
CA PHE A 143 8.15 -4.89 4.31
C PHE A 143 8.11 -5.35 2.85
N SER A 144 8.13 -4.42 1.88
CA SER A 144 8.32 -4.69 0.46
C SER A 144 9.61 -5.45 0.16
N ASP A 145 10.68 -5.20 0.91
CA ASP A 145 11.97 -5.88 0.72
C ASP A 145 11.87 -7.37 1.09
N VAL A 146 11.07 -7.68 2.12
CA VAL A 146 10.78 -9.07 2.53
C VAL A 146 10.07 -9.84 1.43
N LEU A 147 9.19 -9.17 0.70
CA LEU A 147 8.29 -9.80 -0.26
C LEU A 147 8.90 -9.91 -1.66
N PHE A 148 9.74 -8.95 -2.06
CA PHE A 148 10.06 -8.74 -3.46
C PHE A 148 11.56 -8.70 -3.77
N THR A 149 12.42 -8.71 -2.77
CA THR A 149 13.85 -8.93 -3.02
C THR A 149 14.05 -10.40 -3.41
N LYS A 150 14.57 -10.65 -4.62
CA LYS A 150 14.94 -12.02 -5.04
C LYS A 150 15.98 -12.55 -4.06
N ARG A 151 15.77 -13.77 -3.58
CA ARG A 151 16.76 -14.53 -2.84
C ARG A 151 17.91 -14.90 -3.74
#